data_10277d8af420c0a1e89fe443727f433e
#
_entry.id   10277d8af420c0a1e89fe443727f433e
#
_cell.length_a   1.000
_cell.length_b   1.000
_cell.length_c   1.000
_cell.angle_alpha   90.00
_cell.angle_beta   90.00
_cell.angle_gamma   90.00
#
_symmetry.space_group_name_H-M   'P 1'
#
loop_
_entity.id
_entity.type
_entity.pdbx_description
1 polymer ?
#
loop_
_entity_poly.entity_id
_entity_poly.type
_entity_poly.pdbx_seq_one_letter_code
_entity_poly.pdbx_strand_id
1 'polypeptide(L)'
;MCHVIVTCRSMLWTLLSIVVAFGELIAFMSTDWLVGSPRTPDAVFSPHGATAAGEAYRPTLGIYGRCIKLPHLQRGVLCGPYAAHFGEIASGFWQAAAIFLAAGILLLCAVAFISVFTMCFQSIMKKSIFNVCGLLQAIAGLFLILGLMLYPAGWGSDKVQLYCGQDAAPYRSGLCTMGWAFYTAMGGTVLTFVCAVFSAQAEIATSSDKGGMMLQLDSEVLYLAVRVLQVLSQCIHLSLTLLHLSGNVLQ
;
A
#
# COMPACT_ATOMS: atom_id res chain seq x y z
N MET A 1 -21.58 -13.21 -32.62
CA MET A 1 -21.71 -13.82 -31.28
C MET A 1 -20.31 -14.18 -30.81
N CYS A 2 -19.71 -13.39 -29.88
CA CYS A 2 -18.40 -13.70 -29.34
C CYS A 2 -18.55 -14.89 -28.38
N HIS A 3 -18.02 -16.05 -28.76
CA HIS A 3 -17.84 -17.17 -27.85
C HIS A 3 -16.70 -16.79 -26.87
N VAL A 4 -17.06 -16.27 -25.71
CA VAL A 4 -16.12 -15.95 -24.63
C VAL A 4 -15.88 -17.25 -23.86
N ILE A 5 -14.79 -17.93 -24.15
CA ILE A 5 -14.30 -19.00 -23.27
C ILE A 5 -13.55 -18.31 -22.13
N VAL A 6 -14.32 -17.73 -21.21
CA VAL A 6 -13.75 -17.15 -19.99
C VAL A 6 -13.47 -18.30 -19.04
N THR A 7 -12.23 -18.64 -18.85
CA THR A 7 -11.85 -19.62 -17.81
C THR A 7 -12.07 -19.01 -16.42
N CYS A 8 -12.55 -19.79 -15.48
CA CYS A 8 -12.75 -19.35 -14.09
C CYS A 8 -11.48 -18.71 -13.50
N ARG A 9 -10.30 -19.18 -13.92
CA ARG A 9 -8.99 -18.64 -13.49
C ARG A 9 -8.74 -17.23 -14.01
N SER A 10 -9.07 -16.92 -15.27
CA SER A 10 -8.89 -15.58 -15.82
C SER A 10 -9.85 -14.58 -15.18
N MET A 11 -11.09 -14.98 -14.88
CA MET A 11 -12.05 -14.15 -14.14
C MET A 11 -11.54 -13.84 -12.72
N LEU A 12 -11.07 -14.85 -12.00
CA LEU A 12 -10.54 -14.70 -10.65
C LEU A 12 -9.32 -13.77 -10.62
N TRP A 13 -8.40 -13.97 -11.56
CA TRP A 13 -7.21 -13.11 -11.69
C TRP A 13 -7.60 -11.65 -11.98
N THR A 14 -8.53 -11.40 -12.92
CA THR A 14 -9.00 -10.05 -13.23
C THR A 14 -9.66 -9.40 -12.03
N LEU A 15 -10.55 -10.12 -11.34
CA LEU A 15 -11.22 -9.62 -10.15
C LEU A 15 -10.23 -9.25 -9.05
N LEU A 16 -9.27 -10.14 -8.76
CA LEU A 16 -8.23 -9.89 -7.77
C LEU A 16 -7.36 -8.69 -8.16
N SER A 17 -6.97 -8.56 -9.43
CA SER A 17 -6.18 -7.43 -9.93
C SER A 17 -6.91 -6.09 -9.73
N ILE A 18 -8.21 -6.06 -9.96
CA ILE A 18 -9.05 -4.88 -9.73
C ILE A 18 -9.10 -4.56 -8.22
N VAL A 19 -9.40 -5.55 -7.39
CA VAL A 19 -9.51 -5.36 -5.93
C VAL A 19 -8.19 -4.85 -5.35
N VAL A 20 -7.06 -5.41 -5.78
CA VAL A 20 -5.73 -4.97 -5.32
C VAL A 20 -5.44 -3.54 -5.77
N ALA A 21 -5.67 -3.20 -7.04
CA ALA A 21 -5.43 -1.85 -7.55
C ALA A 21 -6.26 -0.79 -6.81
N PHE A 22 -7.54 -1.06 -6.55
CA PHE A 22 -8.39 -0.16 -5.77
C PHE A 22 -8.00 -0.11 -4.29
N GLY A 23 -7.66 -1.25 -3.69
CA GLY A 23 -7.21 -1.31 -2.29
C GLY A 23 -5.95 -0.47 -2.05
N GLU A 24 -4.95 -0.60 -2.92
CA GLU A 24 -3.72 0.19 -2.88
C GLU A 24 -3.98 1.69 -3.11
N LEU A 25 -4.84 2.03 -4.06
CA LEU A 25 -5.21 3.42 -4.32
C LEU A 25 -5.93 4.05 -3.12
N ILE A 26 -6.90 3.35 -2.52
CA ILE A 26 -7.62 3.83 -1.33
C ILE A 26 -6.65 3.98 -0.15
N ALA A 27 -5.76 3.01 0.06
CA ALA A 27 -4.75 3.07 1.10
C ALA A 27 -3.82 4.28 0.91
N PHE A 28 -3.33 4.50 -0.30
CA PHE A 28 -2.45 5.62 -0.63
C PHE A 28 -3.10 6.98 -0.39
N MET A 29 -4.38 7.14 -0.77
CA MET A 29 -5.13 8.38 -0.59
C MET A 29 -5.60 8.59 0.86
N SER A 30 -5.56 7.57 1.70
CA SER A 30 -5.99 7.65 3.09
C SER A 30 -5.02 8.46 3.96
N THR A 31 -5.58 9.14 4.94
CA THR A 31 -4.82 9.83 5.99
C THR A 31 -4.45 8.92 7.17
N ASP A 32 -4.93 7.68 7.19
CA ASP A 32 -4.83 6.78 8.33
C ASP A 32 -3.64 5.81 8.21
N TRP A 33 -2.45 6.32 7.88
CA TRP A 33 -1.21 5.56 7.89
C TRP A 33 -0.59 5.48 9.28
N LEU A 34 -0.55 6.62 10.00
CA LEU A 34 -0.18 6.71 11.40
C LEU A 34 -1.34 7.33 12.19
N VAL A 35 -1.64 6.76 13.33
CA VAL A 35 -2.66 7.23 14.26
C VAL A 35 -1.97 7.68 15.55
N GLY A 36 -2.06 8.97 15.85
CA GLY A 36 -1.45 9.55 17.04
C GLY A 36 -2.15 9.16 18.33
N SER A 37 -1.47 9.42 19.45
CA SER A 37 -2.06 9.25 20.79
C SER A 37 -3.28 10.17 20.99
N PRO A 38 -4.26 9.75 21.81
CA PRO A 38 -5.41 10.57 22.12
C PRO A 38 -4.96 11.91 22.72
N ARG A 39 -5.34 13.01 22.08
CA ARG A 39 -5.16 14.36 22.64
C ARG A 39 -6.51 14.84 23.13
N THR A 40 -6.60 15.18 24.40
CA THR A 40 -7.66 16.05 24.87
C THR A 40 -7.39 17.42 24.27
N PRO A 41 -8.39 18.11 23.68
CA PRO A 41 -8.23 19.52 23.38
C PRO A 41 -7.79 20.16 24.70
N ASP A 42 -6.58 20.71 24.71
CA ASP A 42 -6.05 21.38 25.89
C ASP A 42 -7.16 22.26 26.39
N ALA A 43 -7.42 22.18 27.69
CA ALA A 43 -8.33 23.08 28.35
C ALA A 43 -7.82 24.50 28.05
N VAL A 44 -8.30 25.07 26.96
CA VAL A 44 -8.09 26.49 26.71
C VAL A 44 -8.62 27.13 27.95
N PHE A 45 -7.70 27.72 28.72
CA PHE A 45 -7.94 28.41 29.95
C PHE A 45 -9.08 29.40 29.71
N SER A 46 -10.29 28.92 29.87
CA SER A 46 -11.47 29.76 29.82
C SER A 46 -11.57 30.43 31.19
N PRO A 47 -11.55 31.76 31.28
CA PRO A 47 -11.63 32.48 32.54
C PRO A 47 -12.90 32.20 33.34
N HIS A 48 -13.81 31.42 32.83
CA HIS A 48 -15.11 31.11 33.40
C HIS A 48 -15.38 29.64 33.71
N GLY A 49 -14.35 28.87 34.12
CA GLY A 49 -14.58 27.66 34.89
C GLY A 49 -15.46 26.54 34.32
N ALA A 50 -15.82 26.55 33.03
CA ALA A 50 -16.58 25.50 32.40
C ALA A 50 -15.59 24.46 31.83
N THR A 51 -15.35 23.39 32.56
CA THR A 51 -14.70 22.17 32.06
C THR A 51 -15.62 21.49 31.05
N ALA A 52 -15.61 21.94 29.80
CA ALA A 52 -16.14 21.14 28.72
C ALA A 52 -15.18 19.98 28.56
N ALA A 53 -15.55 18.79 28.99
CA ALA A 53 -14.87 17.54 28.71
C ALA A 53 -14.88 17.34 27.19
N GLY A 54 -13.87 17.85 26.51
CA GLY A 54 -13.69 17.69 25.08
C GLY A 54 -13.40 16.23 24.80
N GLU A 55 -14.18 15.63 23.91
CA GLU A 55 -14.00 14.26 23.45
C GLU A 55 -12.56 14.05 22.97
N ALA A 56 -11.89 13.03 23.51
CA ALA A 56 -10.52 12.70 23.17
C ALA A 56 -10.39 12.39 21.67
N TYR A 57 -9.54 13.11 20.98
CA TYR A 57 -9.35 13.02 19.55
C TYR A 57 -7.98 12.44 19.22
N ARG A 58 -7.92 11.56 18.21
CA ARG A 58 -6.65 11.00 17.69
C ARG A 58 -6.32 11.65 16.35
N PRO A 59 -5.20 12.41 16.25
CA PRO A 59 -4.75 12.92 14.98
C PRO A 59 -4.28 11.77 14.09
N THR A 60 -4.58 11.83 12.80
CA THR A 60 -4.07 10.86 11.83
C THR A 60 -3.17 11.55 10.82
N LEU A 61 -2.15 10.83 10.37
CA LEU A 61 -1.13 11.32 9.46
C LEU A 61 -0.89 10.28 8.37
N GLY A 62 -1.27 10.63 7.14
CA GLY A 62 -0.98 9.86 5.94
C GLY A 62 0.28 10.33 5.24
N ILE A 63 0.54 9.78 4.07
CA ILE A 63 1.72 10.14 3.26
C ILE A 63 1.65 11.61 2.81
N TYR A 64 0.47 12.07 2.38
CA TYR A 64 0.24 13.40 1.85
C TYR A 64 -0.77 14.23 2.65
N GLY A 65 -1.71 13.59 3.31
CA GLY A 65 -2.80 14.22 4.04
C GLY A 65 -2.76 13.95 5.54
N ARG A 66 -3.47 14.78 6.29
CA ARG A 66 -3.66 14.62 7.74
C ARG A 66 -5.11 14.92 8.11
N CYS A 67 -5.58 14.34 9.23
CA CYS A 67 -6.81 14.75 9.86
C CYS A 67 -6.53 15.27 11.27
N ILE A 68 -7.04 16.47 11.58
CA ILE A 68 -6.89 17.12 12.88
C ILE A 68 -8.23 17.69 13.32
N LYS A 69 -8.46 17.80 14.64
CA LYS A 69 -9.60 18.50 15.22
C LYS A 69 -9.18 19.93 15.59
N LEU A 70 -9.83 20.93 15.03
CA LEU A 70 -9.57 22.32 15.38
C LEU A 70 -10.40 22.72 16.60
N PRO A 71 -9.80 23.45 17.57
CA PRO A 71 -10.49 23.83 18.81
C PRO A 71 -11.71 24.74 18.58
N HIS A 72 -11.76 25.45 17.46
CA HIS A 72 -12.88 26.35 17.11
C HIS A 72 -14.03 25.65 16.36
N LEU A 73 -13.86 24.40 15.92
CA LEU A 73 -14.90 23.64 15.25
C LEU A 73 -15.54 22.68 16.27
N GLN A 74 -16.68 23.05 16.85
CA GLN A 74 -17.37 22.29 17.89
C GLN A 74 -17.75 20.86 17.50
N ARG A 75 -17.84 20.53 16.22
CA ARG A 75 -18.12 19.19 15.69
C ARG A 75 -17.49 19.00 14.32
N GLY A 76 -16.20 18.74 14.24
CA GLY A 76 -15.62 18.42 12.94
C GLY A 76 -14.14 18.07 13.00
N VAL A 77 -13.79 17.03 12.28
CA VAL A 77 -12.40 16.69 11.95
C VAL A 77 -12.10 17.32 10.61
N LEU A 78 -11.05 18.15 10.52
CA LEU A 78 -10.59 18.72 9.28
C LEU A 78 -9.53 17.81 8.68
N CYS A 79 -9.81 17.25 7.52
CA CYS A 79 -8.87 16.45 6.75
C CYS A 79 -8.42 17.22 5.51
N GLY A 80 -7.12 17.19 5.23
CA GLY A 80 -6.57 17.86 4.06
C GLY A 80 -5.07 17.63 3.92
N PRO A 81 -4.48 18.10 2.81
CA PRO A 81 -3.04 18.03 2.63
C PRO A 81 -2.34 18.88 3.70
N TYR A 82 -1.24 18.37 4.24
CA TYR A 82 -0.40 19.09 5.19
C TYR A 82 0.78 19.80 4.53
N ALA A 83 0.99 19.58 3.24
CA ALA A 83 2.03 20.17 2.43
C ALA A 83 1.37 20.94 1.25
N ALA A 84 1.79 22.15 1.00
CA ALA A 84 1.32 22.93 -0.16
C ALA A 84 1.99 22.46 -1.45
N HIS A 85 3.23 21.96 -1.35
CA HIS A 85 4.02 21.45 -2.45
C HIS A 85 4.63 20.09 -2.11
N PHE A 86 4.93 19.27 -3.13
CA PHE A 86 5.54 17.95 -2.95
C PHE A 86 6.85 18.01 -2.14
N GLY A 87 7.66 19.06 -2.31
CA GLY A 87 8.90 19.27 -1.58
C GLY A 87 8.74 19.51 -0.07
N GLU A 88 7.53 19.84 0.39
CA GLU A 88 7.22 20.06 1.81
C GLU A 88 6.69 18.82 2.54
N ILE A 89 6.60 17.69 1.84
CA ILE A 89 6.28 16.40 2.47
C ILE A 89 7.33 16.12 3.56
N ALA A 90 6.90 15.47 4.63
CA ALA A 90 7.58 15.34 5.91
C ALA A 90 9.10 15.10 5.84
N SER A 91 9.58 14.30 4.90
CA SER A 91 11.00 14.02 4.67
C SER A 91 11.26 13.56 3.24
N GLY A 92 12.54 13.59 2.81
CA GLY A 92 12.95 13.02 1.52
C GLY A 92 12.62 11.52 1.40
N PHE A 93 12.64 10.78 2.51
CA PHE A 93 12.21 9.38 2.53
C PHE A 93 10.71 9.22 2.23
N TRP A 94 9.86 10.09 2.76
CA TRP A 94 8.43 10.07 2.45
C TRP A 94 8.12 10.53 1.04
N GLN A 95 8.90 11.49 0.51
CA GLN A 95 8.80 11.88 -0.90
C GLN A 95 9.15 10.71 -1.81
N ALA A 96 10.24 10.00 -1.53
CA ALA A 96 10.62 8.80 -2.26
C ALA A 96 9.58 7.69 -2.11
N ALA A 97 9.09 7.44 -0.88
CA ALA A 97 8.02 6.47 -0.63
C ALA A 97 6.75 6.78 -1.45
N ALA A 98 6.33 8.06 -1.47
CA ALA A 98 5.18 8.49 -2.26
C ALA A 98 5.37 8.25 -3.77
N ILE A 99 6.57 8.51 -4.31
CA ILE A 99 6.88 8.26 -5.73
C ILE A 99 6.82 6.77 -6.04
N PHE A 100 7.48 5.92 -5.23
CA PHE A 100 7.48 4.48 -5.46
C PHE A 100 6.09 3.86 -5.33
N LEU A 101 5.32 4.23 -4.31
CA LEU A 101 3.94 3.77 -4.14
C LEU A 101 3.07 4.22 -5.31
N ALA A 102 3.13 5.50 -5.70
CA ALA A 102 2.37 6.02 -6.82
C ALA A 102 2.72 5.30 -8.13
N ALA A 103 4.01 5.07 -8.42
CA ALA A 103 4.46 4.33 -9.60
C ALA A 103 3.94 2.89 -9.60
N GLY A 104 4.02 2.18 -8.47
CA GLY A 104 3.47 0.83 -8.31
C GLY A 104 1.96 0.79 -8.54
N ILE A 105 1.22 1.72 -7.94
CA ILE A 105 -0.24 1.82 -8.09
C ILE A 105 -0.64 2.14 -9.54
N LEU A 106 0.07 3.04 -10.21
CA LEU A 106 -0.18 3.35 -11.62
C LEU A 106 -0.01 2.11 -12.51
N LEU A 107 1.03 1.30 -12.27
CA LEU A 107 1.21 0.03 -12.99
C LEU A 107 0.08 -0.95 -12.69
N LEU A 108 -0.36 -1.07 -11.44
CA LEU A 108 -1.51 -1.92 -11.07
C LEU A 108 -2.81 -1.47 -11.73
N CYS A 109 -3.07 -0.17 -11.76
CA CYS A 109 -4.22 0.40 -12.46
C CYS A 109 -4.18 0.10 -13.97
N ALA A 110 -3.01 0.23 -14.59
CA ALA A 110 -2.83 -0.10 -16.00
C ALA A 110 -3.09 -1.59 -16.27
N VAL A 111 -2.58 -2.50 -15.42
CA VAL A 111 -2.84 -3.94 -15.53
C VAL A 111 -4.32 -4.26 -15.30
N ALA A 112 -4.96 -3.66 -14.31
CA ALA A 112 -6.39 -3.84 -14.07
C ALA A 112 -7.21 -3.38 -15.27
N PHE A 113 -6.87 -2.26 -15.87
CA PHE A 113 -7.52 -1.76 -17.08
C PHE A 113 -7.33 -2.72 -18.27
N ILE A 114 -6.09 -3.14 -18.54
CA ILE A 114 -5.78 -4.11 -19.60
C ILE A 114 -6.53 -5.42 -19.36
N SER A 115 -6.62 -5.91 -18.12
CA SER A 115 -7.29 -7.16 -17.79
C SER A 115 -8.79 -7.11 -18.12
N VAL A 116 -9.45 -5.98 -17.84
CA VAL A 116 -10.86 -5.77 -18.23
C VAL A 116 -11.01 -5.72 -19.75
N PHE A 117 -10.11 -5.00 -20.44
CA PHE A 117 -10.13 -4.95 -21.91
C PHE A 117 -9.95 -6.32 -22.56
N THR A 118 -9.03 -7.14 -22.03
CA THR A 118 -8.81 -8.50 -22.55
C THR A 118 -10.02 -9.40 -22.39
N MET A 119 -10.82 -9.21 -21.34
CA MET A 119 -12.10 -9.91 -21.16
C MET A 119 -13.12 -9.53 -22.24
N CYS A 120 -13.14 -8.25 -22.65
CA CYS A 120 -14.09 -7.78 -23.66
C CYS A 120 -13.65 -8.12 -25.10
N PHE A 121 -12.34 -8.17 -25.38
CA PHE A 121 -11.77 -8.28 -26.73
C PHE A 121 -10.89 -9.52 -26.92
N GLN A 122 -11.17 -10.61 -26.23
CA GLN A 122 -10.40 -11.86 -26.23
C GLN A 122 -10.17 -12.47 -27.64
N SER A 123 -10.96 -12.05 -28.63
CA SER A 123 -10.84 -12.50 -30.03
C SER A 123 -9.60 -11.97 -30.77
N ILE A 124 -8.97 -10.89 -30.30
CA ILE A 124 -7.95 -10.16 -31.05
C ILE A 124 -6.56 -10.34 -30.45
N MET A 125 -6.45 -10.68 -29.17
CA MET A 125 -5.21 -10.61 -28.44
C MET A 125 -4.61 -12.00 -28.15
N LYS A 126 -3.45 -12.23 -28.75
CA LYS A 126 -2.69 -13.47 -28.61
C LYS A 126 -2.14 -13.63 -27.20
N LYS A 127 -2.03 -14.86 -26.77
CA LYS A 127 -1.42 -15.56 -25.63
C LYS A 127 -0.38 -14.83 -24.74
N SER A 128 0.37 -13.83 -25.26
CA SER A 128 1.48 -13.14 -24.57
C SER A 128 1.04 -12.10 -23.52
N ILE A 129 -0.25 -11.70 -23.46
CA ILE A 129 -0.68 -10.57 -22.62
C ILE A 129 -0.70 -10.94 -21.15
N PHE A 130 -1.12 -12.16 -20.80
CA PHE A 130 -1.13 -12.60 -19.41
C PHE A 130 0.28 -12.57 -18.80
N ASN A 131 1.30 -13.02 -19.56
CA ASN A 131 2.70 -12.96 -19.11
C ASN A 131 3.17 -11.53 -18.90
N VAL A 132 2.88 -10.63 -19.85
CA VAL A 132 3.24 -9.21 -19.74
C VAL A 132 2.55 -8.57 -18.52
N CYS A 133 1.26 -8.85 -18.33
CA CYS A 133 0.53 -8.34 -17.16
C CYS A 133 1.08 -8.89 -15.85
N GLY A 134 1.43 -10.17 -15.79
CA GLY A 134 2.05 -10.78 -14.61
C GLY A 134 3.42 -10.18 -14.29
N LEU A 135 4.24 -9.94 -15.32
CA LEU A 135 5.52 -9.26 -15.15
C LEU A 135 5.34 -7.82 -14.65
N LEU A 136 4.39 -7.08 -15.23
CA LEU A 136 4.08 -5.71 -14.78
C LEU A 136 3.59 -5.69 -13.33
N GLN A 137 2.78 -6.68 -12.91
CA GLN A 137 2.35 -6.83 -11.52
C GLN A 137 3.53 -7.11 -10.59
N ALA A 138 4.47 -7.97 -10.99
CA ALA A 138 5.67 -8.24 -10.21
C ALA A 138 6.53 -6.97 -10.04
N ILE A 139 6.74 -6.20 -11.12
CA ILE A 139 7.46 -4.92 -11.06
C ILE A 139 6.73 -3.91 -10.17
N ALA A 140 5.40 -3.81 -10.31
CA ALA A 140 4.58 -2.96 -9.45
C ALA A 140 4.74 -3.33 -7.97
N GLY A 141 4.70 -4.63 -7.66
CA GLY A 141 4.93 -5.14 -6.31
C GLY A 141 6.30 -4.75 -5.74
N LEU A 142 7.36 -4.76 -6.55
CA LEU A 142 8.68 -4.29 -6.12
C LEU A 142 8.68 -2.80 -5.78
N PHE A 143 8.01 -1.97 -6.57
CA PHE A 143 7.86 -0.55 -6.25
C PHE A 143 7.08 -0.32 -4.96
N LEU A 144 6.00 -1.07 -4.75
CA LEU A 144 5.22 -1.00 -3.50
C LEU A 144 6.06 -1.39 -2.28
N ILE A 145 6.89 -2.45 -2.37
CA ILE A 145 7.79 -2.83 -1.27
C ILE A 145 8.77 -1.71 -0.97
N LEU A 146 9.43 -1.16 -1.98
CA LEU A 146 10.38 -0.06 -1.79
C LEU A 146 9.71 1.12 -1.11
N GLY A 147 8.51 1.49 -1.54
CA GLY A 147 7.73 2.54 -0.90
C GLY A 147 7.40 2.24 0.56
N LEU A 148 6.94 1.02 0.85
CA LEU A 148 6.63 0.57 2.21
C LEU A 148 7.86 0.49 3.13
N MET A 149 9.05 0.21 2.59
CA MET A 149 10.30 0.22 3.36
C MET A 149 10.81 1.64 3.63
N LEU A 150 10.65 2.55 2.67
CA LEU A 150 11.08 3.94 2.81
C LEU A 150 10.16 4.74 3.74
N TYR A 151 8.89 4.36 3.85
CA TYR A 151 7.93 5.07 4.69
C TYR A 151 8.33 5.07 6.18
N PRO A 152 8.64 3.91 6.83
CA PRO A 152 9.13 3.90 8.22
C PRO A 152 10.50 4.57 8.40
N ALA A 153 11.36 4.57 7.38
CA ALA A 153 12.65 5.26 7.44
C ALA A 153 12.49 6.78 7.63
N GLY A 154 11.37 7.35 7.18
CA GLY A 154 11.07 8.78 7.32
C GLY A 154 10.40 9.19 8.63
N TRP A 155 10.13 8.28 9.57
CA TRP A 155 9.44 8.61 10.84
C TRP A 155 10.25 9.51 11.78
N GLY A 156 11.56 9.62 11.59
CA GLY A 156 12.41 10.54 12.36
C GLY A 156 12.30 12.01 11.96
N SER A 157 11.40 12.39 11.04
CA SER A 157 11.25 13.78 10.62
C SER A 157 10.51 14.64 11.65
N ASP A 158 10.84 15.93 11.73
CA ASP A 158 10.24 16.89 12.67
C ASP A 158 8.69 16.91 12.56
N LYS A 159 8.15 16.75 11.35
CA LYS A 159 6.71 16.70 11.15
C LYS A 159 6.08 15.46 11.78
N VAL A 160 6.71 14.30 11.70
CA VAL A 160 6.23 13.09 12.37
C VAL A 160 6.40 13.19 13.88
N GLN A 161 7.52 13.72 14.35
CA GLN A 161 7.77 13.97 15.78
C GLN A 161 6.73 14.91 16.40
N LEU A 162 6.24 15.89 15.64
CA LEU A 162 5.17 16.78 16.09
C LEU A 162 3.87 16.02 16.44
N TYR A 163 3.55 14.92 15.72
CA TYR A 163 2.35 14.11 15.93
C TYR A 163 2.58 12.90 16.84
N CYS A 164 3.77 12.30 16.75
CA CYS A 164 4.10 11.02 17.38
C CYS A 164 5.05 11.15 18.58
N GLY A 165 5.45 12.39 18.94
CA GLY A 165 6.37 12.65 20.04
C GLY A 165 7.84 12.64 19.60
N GLN A 166 8.70 13.22 20.46
CA GLN A 166 10.15 13.37 20.21
C GLN A 166 10.89 12.02 20.11
N ASP A 167 10.28 10.94 20.62
CA ASP A 167 10.83 9.59 20.56
C ASP A 167 10.65 8.92 19.19
N ALA A 168 9.94 9.56 18.25
CA ALA A 168 9.82 9.07 16.89
C ALA A 168 11.18 9.15 16.17
N ALA A 169 11.61 8.02 15.62
CA ALA A 169 12.89 7.84 14.92
C ALA A 169 12.69 6.94 13.70
N PRO A 170 13.65 6.83 12.79
CA PRO A 170 13.55 5.87 11.70
C PRO A 170 13.20 4.47 12.21
N TYR A 171 12.14 3.87 11.63
CA TYR A 171 11.55 2.58 12.04
C TYR A 171 10.96 2.53 13.46
N ARG A 172 10.80 3.66 14.11
CA ARG A 172 10.21 3.78 15.44
C ARG A 172 9.09 4.82 15.41
N SER A 173 7.87 4.37 15.60
CA SER A 173 6.67 5.22 15.48
C SER A 173 6.43 6.15 16.68
N GLY A 174 7.28 6.10 17.72
CA GLY A 174 7.05 6.87 18.96
C GLY A 174 5.72 6.50 19.61
N LEU A 175 4.90 7.51 19.90
CA LEU A 175 3.58 7.35 20.51
C LEU A 175 2.47 7.05 19.50
N CYS A 176 2.78 6.99 18.18
CA CYS A 176 1.83 6.65 17.14
C CYS A 176 1.70 5.14 16.97
N THR A 177 0.51 4.72 16.55
CA THR A 177 0.23 3.35 16.09
C THR A 177 0.03 3.34 14.58
N MET A 178 0.31 2.19 13.95
CA MET A 178 0.04 2.03 12.53
C MET A 178 -1.47 1.97 12.29
N GLY A 179 -1.91 2.71 11.27
CA GLY A 179 -3.30 2.75 10.88
C GLY A 179 -3.67 1.67 9.87
N TRP A 180 -4.95 1.54 9.60
CA TRP A 180 -5.49 0.52 8.68
C TRP A 180 -4.93 0.65 7.26
N ALA A 181 -4.65 1.88 6.78
CA ALA A 181 -4.15 2.11 5.44
C ALA A 181 -2.78 1.47 5.21
N PHE A 182 -1.88 1.53 6.21
CA PHE A 182 -0.58 0.86 6.15
C PHE A 182 -0.72 -0.66 6.05
N TYR A 183 -1.61 -1.27 6.85
CA TYR A 183 -1.86 -2.72 6.77
C TYR A 183 -2.52 -3.11 5.46
N THR A 184 -3.43 -2.28 4.93
CA THR A 184 -4.05 -2.52 3.62
C THR A 184 -3.02 -2.47 2.50
N ALA A 185 -2.10 -1.50 2.52
CA ALA A 185 -1.01 -1.43 1.54
C ALA A 185 -0.05 -2.63 1.65
N MET A 186 0.28 -3.09 2.86
CA MET A 186 1.07 -4.33 3.04
C MET A 186 0.34 -5.56 2.47
N GLY A 187 -0.92 -5.74 2.81
CA GLY A 187 -1.74 -6.85 2.33
C GLY A 187 -1.93 -6.81 0.81
N GLY A 188 -2.19 -5.64 0.24
CA GLY A 188 -2.31 -5.40 -1.19
C GLY A 188 -1.01 -5.73 -1.93
N THR A 189 0.13 -5.35 -1.37
CA THR A 189 1.45 -5.69 -1.93
C THR A 189 1.67 -7.20 -2.00
N VAL A 190 1.33 -7.95 -0.95
CA VAL A 190 1.39 -9.42 -0.95
C VAL A 190 0.47 -10.00 -2.01
N LEU A 191 -0.78 -9.52 -2.07
CA LEU A 191 -1.76 -9.97 -3.06
C LEU A 191 -1.34 -9.63 -4.50
N THR A 192 -0.59 -8.55 -4.74
CA THR A 192 -0.01 -8.22 -6.04
C THR A 192 0.89 -9.34 -6.56
N PHE A 193 1.75 -9.91 -5.72
CA PHE A 193 2.58 -11.05 -6.11
C PHE A 193 1.77 -12.32 -6.33
N VAL A 194 0.76 -12.55 -5.51
CA VAL A 194 -0.19 -13.67 -5.72
C VAL A 194 -0.86 -13.53 -7.09
N CYS A 195 -1.31 -12.32 -7.47
CA CYS A 195 -1.87 -12.05 -8.79
C CYS A 195 -0.87 -12.30 -9.93
N ALA A 196 0.41 -11.94 -9.75
CA ALA A 196 1.45 -12.21 -10.74
C ALA A 196 1.63 -13.71 -10.98
N VAL A 197 1.60 -14.53 -9.91
CA VAL A 197 1.65 -16.00 -10.02
C VAL A 197 0.40 -16.56 -10.71
N PHE A 198 -0.79 -16.07 -10.36
CA PHE A 198 -2.02 -16.50 -11.01
C PHE A 198 -2.08 -16.12 -12.49
N SER A 199 -1.48 -15.00 -12.88
CA SER A 199 -1.36 -14.61 -14.28
C SER A 199 -0.57 -15.63 -15.09
N ALA A 200 0.58 -16.08 -14.58
CA ALA A 200 1.38 -17.13 -15.20
C ALA A 200 0.61 -18.45 -15.31
N GLN A 201 -0.10 -18.86 -14.26
CA GLN A 201 -0.91 -20.08 -14.29
C GLN A 201 -2.13 -20.01 -15.23
N ALA A 202 -2.71 -18.81 -15.41
CA ALA A 202 -3.81 -18.62 -16.36
C ALA A 202 -3.35 -18.84 -17.79
N GLU A 203 -2.12 -18.48 -18.12
CA GLU A 203 -1.53 -18.73 -19.44
C GLU A 203 -1.30 -20.22 -19.71
N ILE A 204 -0.78 -20.97 -18.72
CA ILE A 204 -0.58 -22.43 -18.85
C ILE A 204 -1.90 -23.14 -19.17
N ALA A 205 -2.99 -22.77 -18.49
CA ALA A 205 -4.30 -23.38 -18.69
C ALA A 205 -4.88 -23.12 -20.08
N THR A 206 -4.58 -21.95 -20.68
CA THR A 206 -4.99 -21.61 -22.06
C THR A 206 -4.05 -22.22 -23.11
N SER A 207 -2.84 -22.63 -22.71
CA SER A 207 -1.76 -23.10 -23.56
C SER A 207 -1.70 -24.62 -23.69
N SER A 208 -2.36 -25.35 -22.81
CA SER A 208 -2.36 -26.82 -22.76
C SER A 208 -2.81 -27.51 -24.07
N ASP A 209 -3.38 -26.75 -24.99
CA ASP A 209 -3.87 -27.26 -26.27
C ASP A 209 -2.79 -27.31 -27.40
N LYS A 210 -1.59 -26.79 -27.17
CA LYS A 210 -0.49 -26.78 -28.17
C LYS A 210 0.91 -26.93 -27.53
N GLY A 211 1.29 -28.17 -27.30
CA GLY A 211 2.69 -28.65 -27.43
C GLY A 211 3.85 -27.92 -26.74
N GLY A 212 4.34 -28.46 -25.65
CA GLY A 212 5.75 -28.84 -25.40
C GLY A 212 6.83 -27.78 -25.13
N MET A 213 6.74 -26.56 -25.64
CA MET A 213 7.88 -25.62 -25.65
C MET A 213 7.81 -24.47 -24.63
N MET A 214 6.73 -24.37 -23.83
CA MET A 214 6.52 -23.28 -22.87
C MET A 214 6.78 -23.64 -21.39
N LEU A 215 7.09 -24.87 -21.09
CA LEU A 215 7.37 -25.32 -19.71
C LEU A 215 8.61 -24.66 -19.09
N GLN A 216 9.54 -24.19 -19.89
CA GLN A 216 10.80 -23.62 -19.41
C GLN A 216 10.67 -22.15 -18.98
N LEU A 217 9.83 -21.35 -19.66
CA LEU A 217 9.60 -19.95 -19.28
C LEU A 217 8.72 -19.84 -18.03
N ASP A 218 7.78 -20.77 -17.87
CA ASP A 218 6.89 -20.84 -16.68
C ASP A 218 7.66 -21.20 -15.39
N SER A 219 8.69 -22.04 -15.48
CA SER A 219 9.54 -22.38 -14.34
C SER A 219 10.37 -21.19 -13.87
N GLU A 220 10.85 -20.34 -14.79
CA GLU A 220 11.62 -19.13 -14.47
C GLU A 220 10.74 -18.07 -13.80
N VAL A 221 9.53 -17.83 -14.32
CA VAL A 221 8.59 -16.85 -13.73
C VAL A 221 8.10 -17.34 -12.36
N LEU A 222 7.80 -18.63 -12.21
CA LEU A 222 7.42 -19.24 -10.93
C LEU A 222 8.59 -19.18 -9.93
N TYR A 223 9.81 -19.48 -10.39
CA TYR A 223 11.02 -19.39 -9.56
C TYR A 223 11.27 -17.95 -9.12
N LEU A 224 11.14 -16.97 -10.03
CA LEU A 224 11.27 -15.54 -9.72
C LEU A 224 10.19 -15.11 -8.71
N ALA A 225 8.93 -15.50 -8.92
CA ALA A 225 7.84 -15.20 -8.00
C ALA A 225 8.04 -15.79 -6.61
N VAL A 226 8.50 -17.06 -6.53
CA VAL A 226 8.83 -17.71 -5.25
C VAL A 226 10.02 -17.02 -4.57
N ARG A 227 11.04 -16.63 -5.33
CA ARG A 227 12.18 -15.85 -4.81
C ARG A 227 11.76 -14.48 -4.29
N VAL A 228 10.91 -13.77 -5.02
CA VAL A 228 10.37 -12.48 -4.59
C VAL A 228 9.52 -12.64 -3.33
N LEU A 229 8.67 -13.67 -3.24
CA LEU A 229 7.91 -13.99 -2.03
C LEU A 229 8.81 -14.34 -0.84
N GLN A 230 9.93 -15.06 -1.07
CA GLN A 230 10.92 -15.34 -0.04
C GLN A 230 11.60 -14.06 0.46
N VAL A 231 12.04 -13.19 -0.44
CA VAL A 231 12.65 -11.90 -0.09
C VAL A 231 11.65 -11.01 0.65
N LEU A 232 10.38 -11.00 0.21
CA LEU A 232 9.29 -10.30 0.90
C LEU A 232 9.09 -10.81 2.32
N SER A 233 8.98 -12.12 2.47
CA SER A 233 8.85 -12.75 3.79
C SER A 233 10.02 -12.39 4.70
N GLN A 234 11.25 -12.39 4.18
CA GLN A 234 12.44 -11.98 4.93
C GLN A 234 12.42 -10.48 5.27
N CYS A 235 12.02 -9.61 4.33
CA CYS A 235 11.91 -8.17 4.60
C CYS A 235 10.82 -7.84 5.61
N ILE A 236 9.65 -8.50 5.52
CA ILE A 236 8.56 -8.35 6.49
C ILE A 236 9.01 -8.87 7.86
N HIS A 237 9.66 -10.03 7.90
CA HIS A 237 10.18 -10.61 9.14
C HIS A 237 11.26 -9.72 9.76
N LEU A 238 12.17 -9.15 8.96
CA LEU A 238 13.19 -8.21 9.40
C LEU A 238 12.57 -6.91 9.93
N SER A 239 11.56 -6.37 9.25
CA SER A 239 10.83 -5.17 9.71
C SER A 239 10.08 -5.44 11.01
N LEU A 240 9.44 -6.61 11.15
CA LEU A 240 8.75 -7.01 12.38
C LEU A 240 9.74 -7.27 13.52
N THR A 241 10.90 -7.89 13.26
CA THR A 241 11.94 -8.09 14.29
C THR A 241 12.58 -6.79 14.71
N LEU A 242 12.81 -5.85 13.80
CA LEU A 242 13.29 -4.51 14.14
C LEU A 242 12.27 -3.73 14.98
N LEU A 243 10.98 -3.84 14.67
CA LEU A 243 9.89 -3.28 15.48
C LEU A 243 9.82 -3.94 16.87
N HIS A 244 10.01 -5.26 16.94
CA HIS A 244 9.97 -6.01 18.19
C HIS A 244 11.22 -5.72 19.08
N LEU A 245 12.41 -5.61 18.48
CA LEU A 245 13.64 -5.23 19.17
C LEU A 245 13.57 -3.79 19.66
N SER A 246 12.98 -2.87 18.89
CA SER A 246 12.72 -1.49 19.31
C SER A 246 11.72 -1.41 20.48
N GLY A 247 10.77 -2.35 20.58
CA GLY A 247 9.82 -2.44 21.70
C GLY A 247 10.42 -3.00 23.00
N ASN A 248 11.43 -3.88 22.92
CA ASN A 248 12.02 -4.55 24.08
C ASN A 248 13.19 -3.78 24.73
N VAL A 249 13.64 -2.67 24.16
CA VAL A 249 14.69 -1.81 24.76
C VAL A 249 14.11 -0.79 25.76
N LEU A 250 12.79 -0.81 25.99
CA LEU A 250 12.05 0.14 26.84
C LEU A 250 11.26 -0.53 27.99
N GLN A 251 11.69 -1.73 28.45
CA GLN A 251 11.31 -2.24 29.78
C GLN A 251 12.46 -2.16 30.78
#